data_d2c101825b564ed7db84cef7353b89bf
#
_entry.id   d2c101825b564ed7db84cef7353b89bf
#
_cell.length_a   1.000
_cell.length_b   1.000
_cell.length_c   1.000
_cell.angle_alpha   90.00
_cell.angle_beta   90.00
_cell.angle_gamma   90.00
#
_symmetry.space_group_name_H-M   'P 1'
#
loop_
_entity.id
_entity.type
_entity.pdbx_description
1 polymer ?
#
loop_
_entity_poly.entity_id
_entity_poly.type
_entity_poly.pdbx_seq_one_letter_code
_entity_poly.pdbx_strand_id
1 'polypeptide(L)'
;DVIPLLKTVREENLSDALFVILSGYSDFSYAQTAVRYNCMDYILKPVQKENLLELLHKAAEKKAYSVKERLWKNQMRKNQLERQIVSVLRGKARKEDVDEIEQNLQMQGVIRYVHVGMDVVKLQDEFSDEELSEQKAFMLESCQRFLKEASDCCFRDMIGYERDHEMAVLYIQNRMLPPGKSETDFFEKMQQEIQRNVELPVYLLVGKAVEGTAKLGHSYSTACLLRSFIGFRELRKVYYYEEELQTERNAVVLCKKSLDLLVEAIKDNDRMEMKSQLDALYQELERPGMDGNMINMNINYLLFQLIHLAVE
;
A
#
# COMPACT_ATOMS: atom_id res chain seq x y z
N ASP A 1 -44.93 -24.94 -8.73
CA ASP A 1 -44.62 -25.11 -7.33
C ASP A 1 -43.31 -24.37 -7.00
N VAL A 2 -43.37 -23.37 -6.12
CA VAL A 2 -42.22 -22.46 -5.84
C VAL A 2 -41.22 -23.10 -4.86
N ILE A 3 -41.67 -24.09 -4.10
CA ILE A 3 -40.84 -24.72 -3.06
C ILE A 3 -39.65 -25.50 -3.61
N PRO A 4 -39.75 -26.30 -4.68
CA PRO A 4 -38.59 -26.98 -5.26
C PRO A 4 -37.54 -26.00 -5.77
N LEU A 5 -37.96 -24.88 -6.40
CA LEU A 5 -37.05 -23.83 -6.84
C LEU A 5 -36.30 -23.21 -5.68
N LEU A 6 -37.01 -22.85 -4.61
CA LEU A 6 -36.41 -22.26 -3.41
C LEU A 6 -35.41 -23.21 -2.74
N LYS A 7 -35.75 -24.49 -2.69
CA LYS A 7 -34.87 -25.54 -2.17
C LYS A 7 -33.57 -25.61 -2.96
N THR A 8 -33.63 -25.72 -4.29
CA THR A 8 -32.46 -25.79 -5.15
C THR A 8 -31.59 -24.54 -5.00
N VAL A 9 -32.17 -23.33 -5.03
CA VAL A 9 -31.41 -22.09 -4.90
C VAL A 9 -30.66 -22.00 -3.57
N ARG A 10 -31.23 -22.50 -2.48
CA ARG A 10 -30.61 -22.46 -1.15
C ARG A 10 -29.60 -23.58 -0.91
N GLU A 11 -29.92 -24.81 -1.33
CA GLU A 11 -29.03 -25.97 -1.15
C GLU A 11 -27.79 -25.88 -2.02
N GLU A 12 -27.91 -25.30 -3.22
CA GLU A 12 -26.80 -25.11 -4.16
C GLU A 12 -26.12 -23.73 -4.04
N ASN A 13 -26.54 -22.88 -3.08
CA ASN A 13 -26.01 -21.54 -2.86
C ASN A 13 -26.00 -20.66 -4.13
N LEU A 14 -27.00 -20.77 -4.98
CA LEU A 14 -27.07 -20.07 -6.27
C LEU A 14 -27.37 -18.57 -6.14
N SER A 15 -28.00 -18.13 -5.04
CA SER A 15 -28.36 -16.71 -4.86
C SER A 15 -28.60 -16.35 -3.39
N ASP A 16 -28.12 -15.15 -3.01
CA ASP A 16 -28.40 -14.50 -1.71
C ASP A 16 -29.65 -13.60 -1.74
N ALA A 17 -30.48 -13.72 -2.79
CA ALA A 17 -31.70 -12.93 -2.92
C ALA A 17 -32.65 -13.15 -1.73
N LEU A 18 -33.35 -12.09 -1.33
CA LEU A 18 -34.41 -12.17 -0.33
C LEU A 18 -35.67 -12.71 -1.01
N PHE A 19 -36.14 -13.86 -0.56
CA PHE A 19 -37.33 -14.49 -1.09
C PHE A 19 -38.53 -14.20 -0.21
N VAL A 20 -39.65 -13.88 -0.86
CA VAL A 20 -40.97 -13.72 -0.26
C VAL A 20 -41.93 -14.61 -1.01
N ILE A 21 -42.74 -15.39 -0.28
CA ILE A 21 -43.76 -16.26 -0.86
C ILE A 21 -45.10 -15.54 -0.83
N LEU A 22 -45.77 -15.43 -1.99
CA LEU A 22 -47.14 -14.96 -2.09
C LEU A 22 -48.05 -16.18 -2.40
N SER A 23 -48.95 -16.50 -1.50
CA SER A 23 -49.83 -17.66 -1.64
C SER A 23 -51.32 -17.31 -1.47
N GLY A 24 -52.16 -17.97 -2.23
CA GLY A 24 -53.63 -17.92 -2.01
C GLY A 24 -54.12 -18.92 -0.95
N TYR A 25 -53.25 -19.77 -0.42
CA TYR A 25 -53.62 -20.83 0.52
C TYR A 25 -52.99 -20.53 1.91
N SER A 26 -53.82 -20.66 2.92
CA SER A 26 -53.42 -20.51 4.34
C SER A 26 -52.85 -21.83 4.94
N ASP A 27 -52.22 -22.67 4.11
CA ASP A 27 -51.68 -23.95 4.57
C ASP A 27 -50.39 -23.74 5.38
N PHE A 28 -50.41 -24.22 6.60
CA PHE A 28 -49.32 -24.16 7.56
C PHE A 28 -48.04 -24.83 7.04
N SER A 29 -48.18 -25.87 6.22
CA SER A 29 -47.03 -26.59 5.64
C SER A 29 -46.17 -25.73 4.74
N TYR A 30 -46.79 -24.83 3.96
CA TYR A 30 -46.06 -23.86 3.11
C TYR A 30 -45.34 -22.79 3.94
N ALA A 31 -45.97 -22.29 4.99
CA ALA A 31 -45.35 -21.35 5.91
C ALA A 31 -44.15 -21.98 6.64
N GLN A 32 -44.28 -23.21 7.11
CA GLN A 32 -43.19 -23.96 7.74
C GLN A 32 -42.00 -24.17 6.76
N THR A 33 -42.31 -24.46 5.50
CA THR A 33 -41.29 -24.62 4.45
C THR A 33 -40.58 -23.31 4.12
N ALA A 34 -41.34 -22.20 4.09
CA ALA A 34 -40.76 -20.86 3.90
C ALA A 34 -39.73 -20.53 4.98
N VAL A 35 -40.05 -20.83 6.25
CA VAL A 35 -39.13 -20.67 7.37
C VAL A 35 -37.90 -21.55 7.22
N ARG A 36 -38.06 -22.83 6.87
CA ARG A 36 -36.96 -23.79 6.68
C ARG A 36 -35.94 -23.34 5.63
N TYR A 37 -36.38 -22.71 4.56
CA TYR A 37 -35.52 -22.22 3.49
C TYR A 37 -35.19 -20.73 3.62
N ASN A 38 -35.34 -20.17 4.84
CA ASN A 38 -34.98 -18.80 5.15
C ASN A 38 -35.60 -17.76 4.20
N CYS A 39 -36.89 -17.92 3.89
CA CYS A 39 -37.67 -16.87 3.25
C CYS A 39 -37.82 -15.70 4.20
N MET A 40 -37.81 -14.51 3.64
CA MET A 40 -37.96 -13.29 4.40
C MET A 40 -39.36 -13.13 4.99
N ASP A 41 -40.39 -13.49 4.20
CA ASP A 41 -41.77 -13.43 4.62
C ASP A 41 -42.67 -14.36 3.77
N TYR A 42 -43.90 -14.61 4.30
CA TYR A 42 -44.95 -15.36 3.66
C TYR A 42 -46.25 -14.56 3.72
N ILE A 43 -46.74 -14.10 2.57
CA ILE A 43 -47.91 -13.22 2.47
C ILE A 43 -49.07 -13.92 1.77
N LEU A 44 -50.26 -13.84 2.38
CA LEU A 44 -51.50 -14.35 1.82
C LEU A 44 -52.13 -13.39 0.83
N LYS A 45 -52.65 -13.89 -0.28
CA LYS A 45 -53.47 -13.15 -1.20
C LYS A 45 -54.89 -12.97 -0.68
N PRO A 46 -55.54 -11.81 -0.84
CA PRO A 46 -55.12 -10.62 -1.54
C PRO A 46 -54.06 -9.81 -0.76
N VAL A 47 -52.97 -9.37 -1.42
CA VAL A 47 -51.92 -8.60 -0.78
C VAL A 47 -52.41 -7.18 -0.46
N GLN A 48 -52.39 -6.81 0.80
CA GLN A 48 -52.71 -5.44 1.22
C GLN A 48 -51.50 -4.53 1.00
N LYS A 49 -51.74 -3.29 0.61
CA LYS A 49 -50.70 -2.30 0.32
C LYS A 49 -49.78 -2.06 1.54
N GLU A 50 -50.37 -2.00 2.71
CA GLU A 50 -49.67 -1.77 3.99
C GLU A 50 -48.68 -2.89 4.28
N ASN A 51 -49.10 -4.16 4.12
CA ASN A 51 -48.24 -5.31 4.34
C ASN A 51 -47.07 -5.34 3.34
N LEU A 52 -47.31 -4.96 2.07
CA LEU A 52 -46.28 -4.90 1.07
C LEU A 52 -45.26 -3.79 1.39
N LEU A 53 -45.73 -2.60 1.83
CA LEU A 53 -44.84 -1.51 2.23
C LEU A 53 -43.96 -1.90 3.42
N GLU A 54 -44.56 -2.52 4.45
CA GLU A 54 -43.80 -2.98 5.61
C GLU A 54 -42.73 -4.02 5.21
N LEU A 55 -43.07 -4.95 4.35
CA LEU A 55 -42.13 -5.93 3.82
C LEU A 55 -40.99 -5.28 3.05
N LEU A 56 -41.29 -4.30 2.18
CA LEU A 56 -40.26 -3.57 1.44
C LEU A 56 -39.31 -2.79 2.37
N HIS A 57 -39.83 -2.19 3.44
CA HIS A 57 -38.99 -1.55 4.46
C HIS A 57 -38.07 -2.56 5.14
N LYS A 58 -38.60 -3.67 5.61
CA LYS A 58 -37.79 -4.77 6.22
C LYS A 58 -36.73 -5.31 5.26
N ALA A 59 -37.05 -5.43 3.96
CA ALA A 59 -36.11 -5.88 2.94
C ALA A 59 -35.00 -4.86 2.73
N ALA A 60 -35.34 -3.56 2.67
CA ALA A 60 -34.36 -2.49 2.53
C ALA A 60 -33.42 -2.41 3.75
N GLU A 61 -33.94 -2.50 4.96
CA GLU A 61 -33.15 -2.52 6.19
C GLU A 61 -32.20 -3.71 6.25
N LYS A 62 -32.70 -4.92 5.95
CA LYS A 62 -31.87 -6.14 5.94
C LYS A 62 -30.76 -6.07 4.89
N LYS A 63 -31.05 -5.52 3.72
CA LYS A 63 -30.05 -5.29 2.66
C LYS A 63 -29.03 -4.25 3.08
N ALA A 64 -29.46 -3.13 3.65
CA ALA A 64 -28.57 -2.08 4.16
C ALA A 64 -27.63 -2.63 5.25
N TYR A 65 -28.17 -3.44 6.18
CA TYR A 65 -27.37 -4.09 7.21
C TYR A 65 -26.32 -5.04 6.62
N SER A 66 -26.69 -5.88 5.67
CA SER A 66 -25.76 -6.83 5.02
C SER A 66 -24.65 -6.12 4.23
N VAL A 67 -24.97 -5.00 3.55
CA VAL A 67 -23.98 -4.15 2.88
C VAL A 67 -23.02 -3.53 3.90
N LYS A 68 -23.54 -2.97 5.00
CA LYS A 68 -22.72 -2.38 6.07
C LYS A 68 -21.80 -3.42 6.71
N GLU A 69 -22.29 -4.61 7.00
CA GLU A 69 -21.50 -5.72 7.57
C GLU A 69 -20.38 -6.15 6.59
N ARG A 70 -20.69 -6.26 5.30
CA ARG A 70 -19.70 -6.61 4.26
C ARG A 70 -18.63 -5.54 4.13
N LEU A 71 -19.00 -4.26 4.12
CA LEU A 71 -18.06 -3.14 4.10
C LEU A 71 -17.17 -3.16 5.34
N TRP A 72 -17.75 -3.39 6.51
CA TRP A 72 -17.00 -3.47 7.76
C TRP A 72 -16.00 -4.64 7.77
N LYS A 73 -16.42 -5.84 7.32
CA LYS A 73 -15.52 -7.01 7.18
C LYS A 73 -14.39 -6.74 6.21
N ASN A 74 -14.66 -6.11 5.07
CA ASN A 74 -13.65 -5.74 4.10
C ASN A 74 -12.65 -4.73 4.68
N GLN A 75 -13.12 -3.73 5.42
CA GLN A 75 -12.25 -2.74 6.07
C GLN A 75 -11.38 -3.40 7.16
N MET A 76 -11.94 -4.29 7.96
CA MET A 76 -11.19 -5.05 8.96
C MET A 76 -10.10 -5.91 8.33
N ARG A 77 -10.42 -6.63 7.23
CA ARG A 77 -9.45 -7.42 6.48
C ARG A 77 -8.32 -6.56 5.92
N LYS A 78 -8.65 -5.39 5.35
CA LYS A 78 -7.66 -4.45 4.85
C LYS A 78 -6.73 -3.96 5.96
N ASN A 79 -7.28 -3.53 7.09
CA ASN A 79 -6.50 -3.07 8.24
C ASN A 79 -5.59 -4.18 8.82
N GLN A 80 -6.06 -5.44 8.82
CA GLN A 80 -5.24 -6.58 9.23
C GLN A 80 -4.06 -6.78 8.28
N LEU A 81 -4.30 -6.80 6.97
CA LEU A 81 -3.27 -6.94 5.96
C LEU A 81 -2.21 -5.82 6.06
N GLU A 82 -2.66 -4.59 6.23
CA GLU A 82 -1.76 -3.45 6.45
C GLU A 82 -0.84 -3.66 7.67
N ARG A 83 -1.39 -4.08 8.81
CA ARG A 83 -0.59 -4.37 10.02
C ARG A 83 0.43 -5.48 9.80
N GLN A 84 0.06 -6.52 9.08
CA GLN A 84 0.96 -7.64 8.77
C GLN A 84 2.11 -7.18 7.86
N ILE A 85 1.80 -6.43 6.78
CA ILE A 85 2.82 -5.83 5.89
C ILE A 85 3.79 -4.98 6.69
N VAL A 86 3.26 -4.15 7.59
CA VAL A 86 4.03 -3.35 8.51
C VAL A 86 5.01 -4.16 9.35
N SER A 87 4.55 -5.27 9.88
CA SER A 87 5.38 -6.17 10.68
C SER A 87 6.54 -6.74 9.84
N VAL A 88 6.26 -7.09 8.57
CA VAL A 88 7.29 -7.55 7.61
C VAL A 88 8.31 -6.44 7.33
N LEU A 89 7.85 -5.23 7.03
CA LEU A 89 8.74 -4.10 6.74
C LEU A 89 9.69 -3.77 7.90
N ARG A 90 9.23 -4.00 9.13
CA ARG A 90 10.03 -3.81 10.35
C ARG A 90 10.89 -5.02 10.73
N GLY A 91 10.87 -6.10 9.97
CA GLY A 91 11.57 -7.34 10.29
C GLY A 91 11.06 -8.03 11.56
N LYS A 92 9.79 -7.80 11.94
CA LYS A 92 9.13 -8.37 13.14
C LYS A 92 8.02 -9.37 12.81
N ALA A 93 7.81 -9.70 11.54
CA ALA A 93 6.77 -10.61 11.12
C ALA A 93 7.09 -12.07 11.53
N ARG A 94 6.07 -12.78 11.94
CA ARG A 94 6.15 -14.22 12.11
C ARG A 94 6.02 -14.89 10.75
N LYS A 95 6.50 -16.13 10.61
CA LYS A 95 6.40 -16.89 9.37
C LYS A 95 4.96 -17.01 8.88
N GLU A 96 4.02 -17.23 9.81
CA GLU A 96 2.59 -17.34 9.51
C GLU A 96 2.02 -16.06 8.88
N ASP A 97 2.45 -14.88 9.37
CA ASP A 97 2.03 -13.59 8.82
C ASP A 97 2.57 -13.40 7.39
N VAL A 98 3.80 -13.85 7.11
CA VAL A 98 4.41 -13.83 5.77
C VAL A 98 3.62 -14.73 4.82
N ASP A 99 3.35 -15.98 5.22
CA ASP A 99 2.62 -16.96 4.42
C ASP A 99 1.19 -16.47 4.10
N GLU A 100 0.52 -15.84 5.07
CA GLU A 100 -0.83 -15.27 4.89
C GLU A 100 -0.82 -14.08 3.89
N ILE A 101 0.18 -13.20 3.96
CA ILE A 101 0.35 -12.10 3.01
C ILE A 101 0.58 -12.66 1.60
N GLU A 102 1.48 -13.63 1.44
CA GLU A 102 1.77 -14.25 0.15
C GLU A 102 0.53 -14.85 -0.50
N GLN A 103 -0.27 -15.56 0.28
CA GLN A 103 -1.53 -16.16 -0.19
C GLN A 103 -2.57 -15.08 -0.56
N ASN A 104 -2.77 -14.08 0.30
CA ASN A 104 -3.76 -13.04 0.09
C ASN A 104 -3.43 -12.16 -1.12
N LEU A 105 -2.16 -11.81 -1.32
CA LEU A 105 -1.70 -10.94 -2.40
C LEU A 105 -1.19 -11.70 -3.61
N GLN A 106 -1.12 -13.03 -3.56
CA GLN A 106 -0.62 -13.88 -4.66
C GLN A 106 0.74 -13.40 -5.18
N MET A 107 1.66 -13.11 -4.24
CA MET A 107 2.97 -12.55 -4.56
C MET A 107 3.85 -13.56 -5.28
N GLN A 108 4.20 -13.28 -6.53
CA GLN A 108 5.12 -14.07 -7.33
C GLN A 108 6.03 -13.14 -8.15
N GLY A 109 7.26 -13.59 -8.39
CA GLY A 109 8.25 -12.80 -9.11
C GLY A 109 8.85 -11.68 -8.29
N VAL A 110 9.23 -10.61 -8.96
CA VAL A 110 9.82 -9.42 -8.33
C VAL A 110 8.77 -8.65 -7.54
N ILE A 111 9.15 -8.27 -6.34
CA ILE A 111 8.36 -7.40 -5.46
C ILE A 111 9.19 -6.16 -5.16
N ARG A 112 8.53 -4.99 -5.17
CA ARG A 112 9.15 -3.73 -4.77
C ARG A 112 8.22 -2.95 -3.84
N TYR A 113 8.80 -2.31 -2.86
CA TYR A 113 8.13 -1.24 -2.13
C TYR A 113 8.32 0.05 -2.91
N VAL A 114 7.22 0.71 -3.25
CA VAL A 114 7.22 1.98 -3.98
C VAL A 114 6.57 3.05 -3.13
N HIS A 115 7.34 4.06 -2.82
CA HIS A 115 6.85 5.23 -2.14
C HIS A 115 6.34 6.23 -3.17
N VAL A 116 5.12 6.73 -2.97
CA VAL A 116 4.49 7.75 -3.80
C VAL A 116 4.28 8.99 -2.95
N GLY A 117 4.91 10.09 -3.34
CA GLY A 117 4.84 11.34 -2.61
C GLY A 117 4.53 12.54 -3.49
N MET A 118 4.13 13.63 -2.84
CA MET A 118 3.94 14.94 -3.45
C MET A 118 4.99 15.91 -2.91
N ASP A 119 5.55 16.77 -3.77
CA ASP A 119 6.46 17.83 -3.34
C ASP A 119 5.66 19.01 -2.77
N VAL A 120 5.48 18.99 -1.46
CA VAL A 120 4.81 20.06 -0.72
C VAL A 120 5.77 21.16 -0.26
N VAL A 121 7.10 20.91 -0.29
CA VAL A 121 8.07 21.82 0.34
C VAL A 121 8.12 23.19 -0.38
N LYS A 122 7.90 23.20 -1.68
CA LYS A 122 7.93 24.45 -2.48
C LYS A 122 6.64 25.25 -2.45
N LEU A 123 5.52 24.65 -2.00
CA LEU A 123 4.19 25.20 -2.14
C LEU A 123 3.40 25.16 -0.82
N GLN A 124 4.08 24.93 0.32
CA GLN A 124 3.44 24.83 1.65
C GLN A 124 2.62 26.08 2.04
N ASP A 125 3.01 27.25 1.52
CA ASP A 125 2.32 28.52 1.82
C ASP A 125 1.14 28.79 0.85
N GLU A 126 0.96 27.98 -0.19
CA GLU A 126 -0.05 28.16 -1.23
C GLU A 126 -1.29 27.26 -1.04
N PHE A 127 -1.18 26.20 -0.24
CA PHE A 127 -2.25 25.21 -0.01
C PHE A 127 -2.66 25.15 1.46
N SER A 128 -3.96 25.17 1.73
CA SER A 128 -4.52 24.88 3.05
C SER A 128 -4.45 23.38 3.38
N ASP A 129 -4.58 23.00 4.66
CA ASP A 129 -4.62 21.62 5.10
C ASP A 129 -5.78 20.83 4.45
N GLU A 130 -6.91 21.48 4.17
CA GLU A 130 -8.07 20.89 3.50
C GLU A 130 -7.73 20.57 2.03
N GLU A 131 -7.14 21.51 1.29
CA GLU A 131 -6.70 21.31 -0.09
C GLU A 131 -5.63 20.21 -0.20
N LEU A 132 -4.68 20.19 0.72
CA LEU A 132 -3.68 19.11 0.79
C LEU A 132 -4.32 17.74 1.05
N SER A 133 -5.37 17.69 1.87
CA SER A 133 -6.14 16.46 2.12
C SER A 133 -6.89 15.99 0.87
N GLU A 134 -7.42 16.90 0.06
CA GLU A 134 -8.06 16.61 -1.22
C GLU A 134 -7.03 16.07 -2.23
N GLN A 135 -5.85 16.71 -2.34
CA GLN A 135 -4.77 16.25 -3.22
C GLN A 135 -4.34 14.81 -2.88
N LYS A 136 -4.26 14.46 -1.59
CA LYS A 136 -3.99 13.08 -1.14
C LYS A 136 -5.08 12.11 -1.56
N ALA A 137 -6.35 12.53 -1.45
CA ALA A 137 -7.46 11.70 -1.85
C ALA A 137 -7.40 11.41 -3.36
N PHE A 138 -7.12 12.42 -4.19
CA PHE A 138 -6.95 12.28 -5.63
C PHE A 138 -5.76 11.40 -6.01
N MET A 139 -4.63 11.53 -5.29
CA MET A 139 -3.47 10.67 -5.47
C MET A 139 -3.80 9.21 -5.21
N LEU A 140 -4.48 8.91 -4.08
CA LEU A 140 -4.88 7.54 -3.72
C LEU A 140 -5.87 6.96 -4.73
N GLU A 141 -6.91 7.72 -5.10
CA GLU A 141 -7.92 7.30 -6.07
C GLU A 141 -7.28 7.01 -7.44
N SER A 142 -6.37 7.87 -7.90
CA SER A 142 -5.65 7.70 -9.16
C SER A 142 -4.78 6.46 -9.16
N CYS A 143 -4.05 6.18 -8.06
CA CYS A 143 -3.31 4.94 -7.88
C CYS A 143 -4.22 3.71 -7.94
N GLN A 144 -5.32 3.72 -7.20
CA GLN A 144 -6.27 2.61 -7.16
C GLN A 144 -6.90 2.37 -8.54
N ARG A 145 -7.25 3.44 -9.25
CA ARG A 145 -7.79 3.36 -10.61
C ARG A 145 -6.77 2.81 -11.60
N PHE A 146 -5.51 3.24 -11.52
CA PHE A 146 -4.43 2.74 -12.37
C PHE A 146 -4.18 1.26 -12.13
N LEU A 147 -4.13 0.84 -10.86
CA LEU A 147 -3.84 -0.54 -10.47
C LEU A 147 -5.07 -1.46 -10.56
N LYS A 148 -6.28 -0.92 -10.61
CA LYS A 148 -7.55 -1.69 -10.71
C LYS A 148 -7.64 -2.85 -9.71
N GLU A 149 -7.45 -4.08 -10.22
CA GLU A 149 -7.53 -5.31 -9.42
C GLU A 149 -6.43 -5.43 -8.36
N ALA A 150 -5.34 -4.70 -8.54
CA ALA A 150 -4.22 -4.65 -7.59
C ALA A 150 -4.37 -3.53 -6.53
N SER A 151 -5.53 -2.87 -6.43
CA SER A 151 -5.76 -1.76 -5.51
C SER A 151 -5.55 -2.10 -4.03
N ASP A 152 -5.69 -3.38 -3.64
CA ASP A 152 -5.35 -3.85 -2.28
C ASP A 152 -3.86 -3.71 -1.93
N CYS A 153 -3.02 -3.47 -2.92
CA CYS A 153 -1.59 -3.21 -2.75
C CYS A 153 -1.25 -1.72 -2.59
N CYS A 154 -2.25 -0.84 -2.51
CA CYS A 154 -2.10 0.58 -2.24
C CYS A 154 -2.42 0.89 -0.78
N PHE A 155 -1.48 1.54 -0.09
CA PHE A 155 -1.61 1.87 1.32
C PHE A 155 -1.45 3.37 1.53
N ARG A 156 -2.38 3.99 2.26
CA ARG A 156 -2.37 5.42 2.49
C ARG A 156 -1.33 5.80 3.53
N ASP A 157 -1.35 5.25 4.67
CA ASP A 157 -0.58 5.71 5.83
C ASP A 157 0.40 4.63 6.29
N MET A 158 1.35 4.27 5.42
CA MET A 158 2.34 3.27 5.81
C MET A 158 3.38 3.88 6.75
N ILE A 159 3.36 3.35 7.88
CA ILE A 159 4.26 3.35 9.03
C ILE A 159 5.53 4.17 8.96
N GLY A 160 5.61 5.06 9.92
CA GLY A 160 6.83 5.74 10.33
C GLY A 160 7.11 7.03 9.59
N TYR A 161 6.15 7.55 8.86
CA TYR A 161 6.25 8.87 8.27
C TYR A 161 5.45 9.89 9.06
N GLU A 162 6.16 10.87 9.60
CA GLU A 162 5.57 12.05 10.24
C GLU A 162 4.90 13.00 9.21
N ARG A 163 4.94 12.67 7.92
CA ARG A 163 4.43 13.52 6.83
C ARG A 163 3.21 12.90 6.19
N ASP A 164 2.14 13.63 6.29
CA ASP A 164 0.81 13.26 5.83
C ASP A 164 0.58 13.19 4.30
N HIS A 165 1.58 13.48 3.45
CA HIS A 165 1.42 13.66 2.00
C HIS A 165 2.01 12.51 1.16
N GLU A 166 2.07 11.32 1.75
CA GLU A 166 2.73 10.18 1.15
C GLU A 166 1.88 8.94 1.24
N MET A 167 2.02 8.07 0.27
CA MET A 167 1.42 6.75 0.27
C MET A 167 2.42 5.72 -0.23
N ALA A 168 2.14 4.46 -0.01
CA ALA A 168 2.94 3.37 -0.51
C ALA A 168 2.15 2.46 -1.44
N VAL A 169 2.85 1.93 -2.41
CA VAL A 169 2.37 0.86 -3.28
C VAL A 169 3.31 -0.33 -3.12
N LEU A 170 2.74 -1.48 -2.85
CA LEU A 170 3.45 -2.74 -2.92
C LEU A 170 3.34 -3.25 -4.36
N TYR A 171 4.37 -3.01 -5.14
CA TYR A 171 4.44 -3.51 -6.50
C TYR A 171 4.71 -5.01 -6.49
N ILE A 172 3.87 -5.75 -7.21
CA ILE A 172 3.96 -7.20 -7.36
C ILE A 172 3.93 -7.51 -8.85
N GLN A 173 5.04 -7.94 -9.40
CA GLN A 173 5.25 -8.07 -10.85
C GLN A 173 4.17 -8.91 -11.54
N ASN A 174 3.86 -10.08 -11.02
CA ASN A 174 2.88 -10.99 -11.63
C ASN A 174 1.44 -10.46 -11.62
N ARG A 175 1.12 -9.50 -10.74
CA ARG A 175 -0.22 -8.88 -10.66
C ARG A 175 -0.34 -7.59 -11.46
N MET A 176 0.74 -6.82 -11.53
CA MET A 176 0.70 -5.44 -11.99
C MET A 176 1.33 -5.22 -13.36
N LEU A 177 2.33 -6.02 -13.72
CA LEU A 177 3.03 -5.86 -14.99
C LEU A 177 2.41 -6.73 -16.09
N PRO A 178 1.81 -6.13 -17.13
CA PRO A 178 1.33 -6.88 -18.27
C PRO A 178 2.48 -7.62 -18.99
N PRO A 179 2.24 -8.82 -19.54
CA PRO A 179 3.24 -9.55 -20.30
C PRO A 179 3.88 -8.71 -21.41
N GLY A 180 5.22 -8.76 -21.51
CA GLY A 180 5.97 -8.06 -22.55
C GLY A 180 6.09 -6.53 -22.35
N LYS A 181 5.69 -5.99 -21.20
CA LYS A 181 5.90 -4.59 -20.84
C LYS A 181 7.12 -4.42 -19.96
N SER A 182 7.76 -3.26 -20.06
CA SER A 182 8.86 -2.85 -19.20
C SER A 182 8.35 -2.37 -17.84
N GLU A 183 9.07 -2.69 -16.78
CA GLU A 183 8.81 -2.17 -15.43
C GLU A 183 8.97 -0.66 -15.38
N THR A 184 9.96 -0.12 -16.09
CA THR A 184 10.19 1.33 -16.22
C THR A 184 8.99 2.02 -16.85
N ASP A 185 8.49 1.50 -17.99
CA ASP A 185 7.30 2.04 -18.66
C ASP A 185 6.06 1.99 -17.74
N PHE A 186 5.96 0.97 -16.89
CA PHE A 186 4.86 0.84 -15.92
C PHE A 186 4.89 1.97 -14.90
N PHE A 187 6.02 2.22 -14.25
CA PHE A 187 6.13 3.26 -13.24
C PHE A 187 6.04 4.67 -13.82
N GLU A 188 6.58 4.91 -15.01
CA GLU A 188 6.43 6.19 -15.70
C GLU A 188 4.97 6.48 -16.03
N LYS A 189 4.24 5.51 -16.53
CA LYS A 189 2.80 5.65 -16.79
C LYS A 189 2.01 5.85 -15.51
N MET A 190 2.34 5.10 -14.46
CA MET A 190 1.70 5.25 -13.15
C MET A 190 1.86 6.69 -12.64
N GLN A 191 3.09 7.23 -12.69
CA GLN A 191 3.36 8.60 -12.27
C GLN A 191 2.56 9.61 -13.11
N GLN A 192 2.54 9.44 -14.44
CA GLN A 192 1.79 10.33 -15.34
C GLN A 192 0.28 10.32 -15.07
N GLU A 193 -0.32 9.14 -14.82
CA GLU A 193 -1.75 9.03 -14.51
C GLU A 193 -2.10 9.68 -13.17
N ILE A 194 -1.23 9.55 -12.16
CA ILE A 194 -1.43 10.22 -10.88
C ILE A 194 -1.30 11.74 -11.07
N GLN A 195 -0.25 12.19 -11.76
CA GLN A 195 0.03 13.62 -11.97
C GLN A 195 -1.10 14.37 -12.71
N ARG A 196 -1.88 13.68 -13.55
CA ARG A 196 -3.02 14.29 -14.26
C ARG A 196 -4.14 14.75 -13.33
N ASN A 197 -4.24 14.17 -12.15
CA ASN A 197 -5.32 14.43 -11.19
C ASN A 197 -4.83 15.14 -9.94
N VAL A 198 -3.54 15.41 -9.83
CA VAL A 198 -2.89 16.04 -8.68
C VAL A 198 -2.15 17.29 -9.16
N GLU A 199 -2.40 18.42 -8.52
CA GLU A 199 -1.77 19.70 -8.90
C GLU A 199 -0.31 19.77 -8.46
N LEU A 200 -0.01 19.21 -7.29
CA LEU A 200 1.35 19.15 -6.75
C LEU A 200 2.23 18.18 -7.53
N PRO A 201 3.53 18.48 -7.69
CA PRO A 201 4.46 17.56 -8.34
C PRO A 201 4.51 16.20 -7.63
N VAL A 202 4.21 15.12 -8.36
CA VAL A 202 4.22 13.74 -7.84
C VAL A 202 5.50 13.04 -8.21
N TYR A 203 6.10 12.33 -7.25
CA TYR A 203 7.28 11.50 -7.45
C TYR A 203 7.06 10.06 -6.94
N LEU A 204 7.80 9.12 -7.54
CA LEU A 204 7.86 7.74 -7.10
C LEU A 204 9.29 7.37 -6.70
N LEU A 205 9.43 6.67 -5.57
CA LEU A 205 10.69 6.10 -5.09
C LEU A 205 10.57 4.59 -5.13
N VAL A 206 11.26 3.99 -6.06
CA VAL A 206 11.20 2.56 -6.33
C VAL A 206 12.35 1.87 -5.61
N GLY A 207 12.03 1.14 -4.54
CA GLY A 207 13.00 0.38 -3.76
C GLY A 207 13.59 -0.81 -4.51
N LYS A 208 14.64 -1.41 -3.96
CA LYS A 208 15.33 -2.57 -4.52
C LYS A 208 14.34 -3.69 -4.88
N ALA A 209 14.56 -4.32 -6.01
CA ALA A 209 13.85 -5.53 -6.39
C ALA A 209 14.19 -6.67 -5.44
N VAL A 210 13.18 -7.34 -4.90
CA VAL A 210 13.34 -8.49 -4.03
C VAL A 210 12.42 -9.63 -4.47
N GLU A 211 12.82 -10.85 -4.16
CA GLU A 211 12.00 -12.05 -4.33
C GLU A 211 11.57 -12.57 -2.97
N GLY A 212 10.26 -12.78 -2.82
CA GLY A 212 9.64 -13.25 -1.58
C GLY A 212 9.37 -12.15 -0.56
N THR A 213 8.25 -12.30 0.13
CA THR A 213 7.72 -11.34 1.11
C THR A 213 8.64 -11.10 2.29
N ALA A 214 9.39 -12.11 2.73
CA ALA A 214 10.34 -12.00 3.83
C ALA A 214 11.43 -10.93 3.59
N LYS A 215 11.77 -10.67 2.33
CA LYS A 215 12.77 -9.66 1.94
C LYS A 215 12.18 -8.27 1.68
N LEU A 216 10.89 -8.08 1.85
CA LEU A 216 10.22 -6.81 1.57
C LEU A 216 10.79 -5.65 2.41
N GLY A 217 11.27 -5.94 3.63
CA GLY A 217 11.95 -4.95 4.47
C GLY A 217 13.20 -4.33 3.81
N HIS A 218 13.93 -5.06 2.97
CA HIS A 218 15.06 -4.52 2.21
C HIS A 218 14.60 -3.55 1.13
N SER A 219 13.52 -3.89 0.40
CA SER A 219 12.95 -2.96 -0.59
C SER A 219 12.44 -1.68 0.06
N TYR A 220 11.79 -1.80 1.22
CA TYR A 220 11.35 -0.66 2.03
C TYR A 220 12.50 0.24 2.45
N SER A 221 13.55 -0.33 3.06
CA SER A 221 14.72 0.43 3.54
C SER A 221 15.39 1.21 2.41
N THR A 222 15.49 0.62 1.22
CA THR A 222 16.08 1.26 0.06
C THR A 222 15.20 2.38 -0.54
N ALA A 223 13.88 2.22 -0.53
CA ALA A 223 12.96 3.30 -0.92
C ALA A 223 13.01 4.48 0.07
N CYS A 224 13.09 4.19 1.37
CA CYS A 224 13.29 5.22 2.40
C CYS A 224 14.60 5.97 2.21
N LEU A 225 15.66 5.26 1.80
CA LEU A 225 16.94 5.88 1.52
C LEU A 225 16.88 6.85 0.34
N LEU A 226 16.21 6.47 -0.77
CA LEU A 226 16.01 7.36 -1.92
C LEU A 226 15.38 8.69 -1.50
N ARG A 227 14.49 8.66 -0.53
CA ARG A 227 13.85 9.87 -0.01
C ARG A 227 14.84 10.87 0.57
N SER A 228 15.91 10.40 1.21
CA SER A 228 16.94 11.31 1.76
C SER A 228 17.64 12.12 0.68
N PHE A 229 17.62 11.68 -0.56
CA PHE A 229 18.28 12.36 -1.68
C PHE A 229 17.40 13.36 -2.40
N ILE A 230 16.07 13.28 -2.30
CA ILE A 230 15.14 14.17 -3.03
C ILE A 230 15.35 15.64 -2.68
N GLY A 231 15.63 15.94 -1.41
CA GLY A 231 15.84 17.32 -0.94
C GLY A 231 17.03 18.03 -1.57
N PHE A 232 17.94 17.32 -2.24
CA PHE A 232 19.21 17.84 -2.77
C PHE A 232 19.30 17.87 -4.29
N ARG A 233 18.29 17.39 -5.01
CA ARG A 233 18.31 17.24 -6.47
C ARG A 233 17.13 17.90 -7.15
N GLU A 234 17.24 18.17 -8.46
CA GLU A 234 16.06 18.46 -9.27
C GLU A 234 15.08 17.31 -9.19
N LEU A 235 13.82 17.65 -8.98
CA LEU A 235 12.76 16.66 -8.76
C LEU A 235 12.56 15.84 -10.05
N ARG A 236 12.99 14.60 -10.02
CA ARG A 236 12.65 13.61 -11.05
C ARG A 236 11.28 13.03 -10.75
N LYS A 237 10.64 12.48 -11.78
CA LYS A 237 9.33 11.85 -11.65
C LYS A 237 9.40 10.47 -11.00
N VAL A 238 10.42 9.68 -11.34
CA VAL A 238 10.66 8.34 -10.83
C VAL A 238 12.14 8.17 -10.49
N TYR A 239 12.41 7.65 -9.29
CA TYR A 239 13.75 7.33 -8.81
C TYR A 239 13.86 5.83 -8.58
N TYR A 240 14.88 5.19 -9.12
CA TYR A 240 15.17 3.77 -8.93
C TYR A 240 16.41 3.60 -8.05
N TYR A 241 16.30 2.73 -7.06
CA TYR A 241 17.43 2.46 -6.15
C TYR A 241 18.68 1.98 -6.92
N GLU A 242 18.50 1.10 -7.90
CA GLU A 242 19.59 0.54 -8.69
C GLU A 242 20.32 1.62 -9.55
N GLU A 243 19.59 2.59 -10.05
CA GLU A 243 20.17 3.70 -10.84
C GLU A 243 20.90 4.70 -9.95
N GLU A 244 20.34 5.02 -8.79
CA GLU A 244 20.94 5.96 -7.86
C GLU A 244 22.24 5.41 -7.26
N LEU A 245 22.33 4.11 -7.02
CA LEU A 245 23.58 3.43 -6.64
C LEU A 245 24.74 3.68 -7.64
N GLN A 246 24.42 3.66 -8.93
CA GLN A 246 25.43 3.91 -9.98
C GLN A 246 25.81 5.40 -10.06
N THR A 247 24.84 6.30 -9.86
CA THR A 247 25.05 7.75 -9.91
C THR A 247 25.85 8.23 -8.70
N GLU A 248 25.60 7.69 -7.51
CA GLU A 248 26.30 8.01 -6.26
C GLU A 248 27.80 7.66 -6.33
N ARG A 249 28.18 6.60 -7.06
CA ARG A 249 29.62 6.29 -7.29
C ARG A 249 30.35 7.42 -8.00
N ASN A 250 29.64 8.30 -8.67
CA ASN A 250 30.17 9.45 -9.42
C ASN A 250 29.90 10.80 -8.72
N ALA A 251 29.15 10.84 -7.62
CA ALA A 251 28.86 12.06 -6.89
C ALA A 251 30.10 12.54 -6.10
N VAL A 252 30.36 13.82 -6.10
CA VAL A 252 31.42 14.42 -5.31
C VAL A 252 30.96 14.49 -3.84
N VAL A 253 31.22 13.46 -3.10
CA VAL A 253 31.05 13.42 -1.65
C VAL A 253 32.34 13.95 -1.04
N LEU A 254 32.25 15.07 -0.30
CA LEU A 254 33.46 15.76 0.22
C LEU A 254 34.28 14.90 1.19
N CYS A 255 33.60 14.07 2.02
CA CYS A 255 34.24 13.19 2.98
C CYS A 255 34.29 11.72 2.50
N LYS A 256 34.26 11.48 1.21
CA LYS A 256 34.14 10.14 0.61
C LYS A 256 35.18 9.16 1.15
N LYS A 257 36.42 9.59 1.24
CA LYS A 257 37.52 8.72 1.70
C LYS A 257 37.30 8.22 3.13
N SER A 258 36.96 9.10 4.06
CA SER A 258 36.72 8.75 5.47
C SER A 258 35.44 7.90 5.60
N LEU A 259 34.43 8.16 4.78
CA LEU A 259 33.20 7.38 4.74
C LEU A 259 33.44 5.95 4.21
N ASP A 260 34.19 5.79 3.12
CA ASP A 260 34.50 4.49 2.54
C ASP A 260 35.36 3.65 3.52
N LEU A 261 36.35 4.27 4.18
CA LEU A 261 37.16 3.59 5.20
C LEU A 261 36.35 3.18 6.42
N LEU A 262 35.40 4.02 6.84
CA LEU A 262 34.50 3.66 7.95
C LEU A 262 33.61 2.46 7.57
N VAL A 263 33.10 2.41 6.34
CA VAL A 263 32.31 1.27 5.85
C VAL A 263 33.15 -0.01 5.80
N GLU A 264 34.42 0.06 5.35
CA GLU A 264 35.34 -1.08 5.36
C GLU A 264 35.60 -1.57 6.78
N ALA A 265 35.90 -0.67 7.75
CA ALA A 265 36.10 -1.02 9.12
C ALA A 265 34.87 -1.70 9.77
N ILE A 266 33.65 -1.29 9.33
CA ILE A 266 32.40 -1.94 9.75
C ILE A 266 32.27 -3.35 9.15
N LYS A 267 32.62 -3.54 7.89
CA LYS A 267 32.64 -4.86 7.23
C LYS A 267 33.57 -5.83 7.96
N ASP A 268 34.75 -5.34 8.32
CA ASP A 268 35.79 -6.13 8.99
C ASP A 268 35.55 -6.28 10.49
N ASN A 269 34.49 -5.65 11.03
CA ASN A 269 34.17 -5.60 12.46
C ASN A 269 35.33 -5.09 13.33
N ASP A 270 36.18 -4.21 12.76
CA ASP A 270 37.29 -3.58 13.47
C ASP A 270 36.86 -2.35 14.26
N ARG A 271 36.60 -2.55 15.57
CA ARG A 271 36.08 -1.49 16.44
C ARG A 271 37.07 -0.32 16.68
N MET A 272 38.37 -0.59 16.60
CA MET A 272 39.38 0.47 16.79
C MET A 272 39.41 1.35 15.54
N GLU A 273 39.41 0.74 14.37
CA GLU A 273 39.41 1.45 13.12
C GLU A 273 38.08 2.19 12.90
N MET A 274 36.91 1.57 13.22
CA MET A 274 35.62 2.26 13.20
C MET A 274 35.66 3.56 14.01
N LYS A 275 36.19 3.55 15.22
CA LYS A 275 36.28 4.73 16.06
C LYS A 275 37.20 5.78 15.44
N SER A 276 38.38 5.36 14.97
CA SER A 276 39.37 6.24 14.31
C SER A 276 38.76 6.96 13.10
N GLN A 277 38.08 6.21 12.24
CA GLN A 277 37.44 6.77 11.01
C GLN A 277 36.21 7.63 11.31
N LEU A 278 35.46 7.31 12.37
CA LEU A 278 34.35 8.14 12.84
C LEU A 278 34.86 9.49 13.37
N ASP A 279 35.92 9.48 14.17
CA ASP A 279 36.55 10.71 14.68
C ASP A 279 37.10 11.57 13.52
N ALA A 280 37.73 10.95 12.53
CA ALA A 280 38.21 11.64 11.33
C ALA A 280 37.05 12.26 10.52
N LEU A 281 35.95 11.55 10.38
CA LEU A 281 34.75 12.05 9.70
C LEU A 281 34.14 13.26 10.43
N TYR A 282 34.06 13.22 11.76
CA TYR A 282 33.58 14.38 12.53
C TYR A 282 34.48 15.61 12.33
N GLN A 283 35.80 15.45 12.36
CA GLN A 283 36.72 16.54 12.06
C GLN A 283 36.59 17.12 10.66
N GLU A 284 36.26 16.26 9.66
CA GLU A 284 36.01 16.70 8.30
C GLU A 284 34.67 17.47 8.17
N LEU A 285 33.65 17.03 8.89
CA LEU A 285 32.33 17.69 8.90
C LEU A 285 32.34 19.04 9.65
N GLU A 286 33.24 19.23 10.60
CA GLU A 286 33.42 20.48 11.33
C GLU A 286 34.28 21.53 10.60
N ARG A 287 34.80 21.24 9.41
CA ARG A 287 35.62 22.20 8.64
C ARG A 287 34.87 23.47 8.29
N PRO A 288 35.52 24.64 8.35
CA PRO A 288 34.94 25.90 7.88
C PRO A 288 34.48 25.81 6.40
N GLY A 289 33.23 26.18 6.14
CA GLY A 289 32.65 26.14 4.80
C GLY A 289 31.73 24.93 4.55
N MET A 290 31.61 23.99 5.50
CA MET A 290 30.66 22.92 5.46
C MET A 290 29.29 23.46 5.92
N ASP A 291 28.33 23.57 5.03
CA ASP A 291 26.97 23.94 5.40
C ASP A 291 26.12 22.73 5.82
N GLY A 292 24.93 23.00 6.39
CA GLY A 292 24.04 21.94 6.86
C GLY A 292 23.60 20.97 5.75
N ASN A 293 23.51 21.42 4.50
CA ASN A 293 23.15 20.57 3.35
C ASN A 293 24.30 19.63 3.01
N MET A 294 25.54 20.12 3.01
CA MET A 294 26.73 19.31 2.79
C MET A 294 26.91 18.25 3.88
N ILE A 295 26.68 18.62 5.14
CA ILE A 295 26.70 17.67 6.26
C ILE A 295 25.66 16.56 6.07
N ASN A 296 24.41 16.95 5.78
CA ASN A 296 23.33 15.99 5.55
C ASN A 296 23.62 15.09 4.34
N MET A 297 24.20 15.60 3.27
CA MET A 297 24.58 14.81 2.10
C MET A 297 25.62 13.74 2.45
N ASN A 298 26.64 14.07 3.21
CA ASN A 298 27.66 13.12 3.64
C ASN A 298 27.10 12.05 4.60
N ILE A 299 26.25 12.45 5.57
CA ILE A 299 25.57 11.51 6.45
C ILE A 299 24.65 10.57 5.68
N ASN A 300 23.89 11.08 4.73
CA ASN A 300 23.00 10.28 3.86
C ASN A 300 23.80 9.29 3.01
N TYR A 301 24.95 9.70 2.49
CA TYR A 301 25.85 8.80 1.77
C TYR A 301 26.32 7.64 2.66
N LEU A 302 26.74 7.94 3.90
CA LEU A 302 27.10 6.90 4.86
C LEU A 302 25.96 5.93 5.13
N LEU A 303 24.75 6.45 5.42
CA LEU A 303 23.56 5.62 5.65
C LEU A 303 23.24 4.75 4.45
N PHE A 304 23.39 5.30 3.22
CA PHE A 304 23.23 4.56 1.99
C PHE A 304 24.19 3.38 1.89
N GLN A 305 25.48 3.59 2.15
CA GLN A 305 26.50 2.53 2.12
C GLN A 305 26.21 1.46 3.18
N LEU A 306 25.81 1.86 4.40
CA LEU A 306 25.48 0.93 5.48
C LEU A 306 24.24 0.09 5.19
N ILE A 307 23.20 0.70 4.61
CA ILE A 307 21.99 -0.05 4.22
C ILE A 307 22.32 -1.02 3.08
N HIS A 308 23.11 -0.58 2.10
CA HIS A 308 23.56 -1.45 1.02
C HIS A 308 24.31 -2.67 1.56
N LEU A 309 25.22 -2.46 2.49
CA LEU A 309 25.97 -3.51 3.17
C LEU A 309 25.06 -4.50 3.94
N ALA A 310 24.00 -3.99 4.56
CA ALA A 310 23.05 -4.82 5.32
C ALA A 310 22.07 -5.62 4.43
N VAL A 311 21.97 -5.25 3.14
CA VAL A 311 21.04 -5.83 2.16
C VAL A 311 21.75 -6.83 1.22
N GLU A 312 23.07 -6.79 1.15
CA GLU A 312 23.90 -7.82 0.49
C GLU A 312 24.05 -9.07 1.36
#